data_8acad478fa79e53031d5a1277b1430ef
#
_entry.id   8acad478fa79e53031d5a1277b1430ef
#
_cell.length_a   1.000
_cell.length_b   1.000
_cell.length_c   1.000
_cell.angle_alpha   90.00
_cell.angle_beta   90.00
_cell.angle_gamma   90.00
#
_symmetry.space_group_name_H-M   'P 1'
#
loop_
_entity.id
_entity.type
_entity.pdbx_description
1 polymer ?
#
loop_
_entity_poly.entity_id
_entity_poly.type
_entity_poly.pdbx_seq_one_letter_code
_entity_poly.pdbx_strand_id
1 'polypeptide(L)'
;TLINRLVGQKVSITSRKPQTTRNRIQAIYSGPDGQIVFLDTPGINRAKNKLGNYMLRAAEGTLRDVDVILWLVEPTTFIGAGERYIIEQLKKAQSSTPVILVINKTDTVKKDEVYPAIDAYRKELDFAEIVPVSARTGANTDELIRCILKYLPYGDPFYDEDTVTDQPERQLVAELIREKALRSLGDEVPHGIAVAVERMKQRGQIMDIDATIICEKDSHKGIIIGKGGAMLKTIGSRARTDIEEMLGQRVNLQLWVKVKKDWRDSDFLLKNFGYNPKDTE
;
A
#
# COMPACT_ATOMS: atom_id res chain seq x y z
N THR A 1 -6.51 0.39 2.07
CA THR A 1 -7.79 0.35 2.84
C THR A 1 -8.51 -0.97 2.61
N LEU A 2 -8.72 -1.41 1.34
CA LEU A 2 -9.44 -2.65 1.05
C LEU A 2 -8.74 -3.86 1.70
N ILE A 3 -7.46 -4.05 1.47
CA ILE A 3 -6.69 -5.16 2.07
C ILE A 3 -6.83 -5.19 3.59
N ASN A 4 -6.61 -4.06 4.28
CA ASN A 4 -6.79 -4.00 5.74
C ASN A 4 -8.20 -4.40 6.18
N ARG A 5 -9.22 -4.08 5.38
CA ARG A 5 -10.60 -4.49 5.64
C ARG A 5 -10.78 -5.99 5.47
N LEU A 6 -10.21 -6.57 4.41
CA LEU A 6 -10.36 -7.99 4.10
C LEU A 6 -9.63 -8.89 5.11
N VAL A 7 -8.41 -8.51 5.52
CA VAL A 7 -7.62 -9.29 6.49
C VAL A 7 -7.96 -8.96 7.96
N GLY A 8 -8.79 -7.93 8.21
CA GLY A 8 -9.22 -7.54 9.55
C GLY A 8 -8.18 -6.80 10.39
N GLN A 9 -6.99 -6.55 9.86
CA GLN A 9 -5.88 -5.90 10.55
C GLN A 9 -5.18 -4.87 9.66
N LYS A 10 -4.42 -3.94 10.28
CA LYS A 10 -3.68 -2.91 9.57
C LYS A 10 -2.31 -3.41 9.12
N VAL A 11 -2.23 -3.96 7.92
CA VAL A 11 -0.99 -4.44 7.29
C VAL A 11 -0.44 -3.46 6.24
N SER A 12 -1.29 -2.64 5.63
CA SER A 12 -0.90 -1.64 4.63
C SER A 12 -1.30 -0.24 5.11
N ILE A 13 -0.41 0.73 4.89
CA ILE A 13 -0.68 2.12 5.24
C ILE A 13 -1.70 2.75 4.29
N THR A 14 -2.41 3.75 4.79
CA THR A 14 -3.46 4.42 4.03
C THR A 14 -3.27 5.93 4.00
N SER A 15 -3.42 6.54 2.82
CA SER A 15 -3.37 7.99 2.65
C SER A 15 -4.24 8.41 1.46
N ARG A 16 -4.64 9.69 1.44
CA ARG A 16 -5.27 10.32 0.27
C ARG A 16 -4.26 10.75 -0.80
N LYS A 17 -2.96 10.60 -0.52
CA LYS A 17 -1.89 11.04 -1.42
C LYS A 17 -1.47 9.92 -2.36
N PRO A 18 -1.13 10.23 -3.62
CA PRO A 18 -0.59 9.24 -4.54
C PRO A 18 0.75 8.69 -4.03
N GLN A 19 1.14 7.52 -4.51
CA GLN A 19 2.36 6.80 -4.12
C GLN A 19 2.41 6.46 -2.62
N THR A 20 1.26 6.15 -2.01
CA THR A 20 1.18 5.69 -0.63
C THR A 20 1.85 4.32 -0.48
N THR A 21 1.50 3.34 -1.28
CA THR A 21 2.17 2.03 -1.37
C THR A 21 3.39 2.16 -2.29
N ARG A 22 4.56 1.76 -1.82
CA ARG A 22 5.82 1.82 -2.57
C ARG A 22 6.48 0.48 -2.77
N ASN A 23 6.26 -0.45 -1.84
CA ASN A 23 6.73 -1.83 -1.90
C ASN A 23 5.56 -2.76 -2.20
N ARG A 24 5.85 -3.94 -2.71
CA ARG A 24 4.90 -5.04 -2.70
C ARG A 24 4.69 -5.46 -1.25
N ILE A 25 3.44 -5.44 -0.79
CA ILE A 25 3.05 -5.82 0.57
C ILE A 25 2.24 -7.09 0.48
N GLN A 26 2.67 -8.12 1.20
CA GLN A 26 1.93 -9.36 1.32
C GLN A 26 0.98 -9.30 2.51
N ALA A 27 -0.28 -9.64 2.28
CA ALA A 27 -1.31 -9.70 3.29
C ALA A 27 -2.11 -10.99 3.14
N ILE A 28 -2.36 -11.69 4.23
CA ILE A 28 -2.95 -13.01 4.23
C ILE A 28 -4.34 -12.92 4.85
N TYR A 29 -5.32 -13.35 4.07
CA TYR A 29 -6.68 -13.62 4.54
C TYR A 29 -6.84 -15.11 4.77
N SER A 30 -7.24 -15.52 5.97
CA SER A 30 -7.61 -16.88 6.29
C SER A 30 -9.09 -16.92 6.71
N GLY A 31 -9.91 -17.68 6.00
CA GLY A 31 -11.33 -17.80 6.23
C GLY A 31 -11.81 -19.24 6.11
N PRO A 32 -13.08 -19.51 6.43
CA PRO A 32 -13.64 -20.88 6.43
C PRO A 32 -13.58 -21.55 5.05
N ASP A 33 -13.60 -20.76 3.97
CA ASP A 33 -13.66 -21.26 2.61
C ASP A 33 -12.28 -21.33 1.93
N GLY A 34 -11.22 -20.88 2.60
CA GLY A 34 -9.85 -20.93 2.10
C GLY A 34 -8.96 -19.76 2.51
N GLN A 35 -7.75 -19.78 2.02
CA GLN A 35 -6.74 -18.75 2.26
C GLN A 35 -6.46 -17.97 0.98
N ILE A 36 -6.32 -16.64 1.10
CA ILE A 36 -5.95 -15.75 0.00
C ILE A 36 -4.71 -14.98 0.38
N VAL A 37 -3.67 -15.08 -0.44
CA VAL A 37 -2.45 -14.27 -0.29
C VAL A 37 -2.58 -13.06 -1.20
N PHE A 38 -2.87 -11.90 -0.63
CA PHE A 38 -2.92 -10.64 -1.36
C PHE A 38 -1.54 -10.04 -1.53
N LEU A 39 -1.24 -9.58 -2.73
CA LEU A 39 -0.06 -8.80 -3.03
C LEU A 39 -0.47 -7.36 -3.36
N ASP A 40 -0.42 -6.46 -2.34
CA ASP A 40 -0.66 -5.03 -2.54
C ASP A 40 0.52 -4.41 -3.27
N THR A 41 0.27 -3.80 -4.41
CA THR A 41 1.31 -3.25 -5.28
C THR A 41 1.27 -1.73 -5.33
N PRO A 42 2.40 -1.08 -5.58
CA PRO A 42 2.40 0.34 -5.94
C PRO A 42 1.50 0.60 -7.15
N GLY A 43 0.86 1.76 -7.18
CA GLY A 43 0.07 2.15 -8.35
C GLY A 43 0.94 2.26 -9.61
N ILE A 44 0.44 1.73 -10.71
CA ILE A 44 1.11 1.75 -12.03
C ILE A 44 1.03 3.16 -12.60
N ASN A 45 2.16 3.88 -12.58
CA ASN A 45 2.28 5.23 -13.10
C ASN A 45 3.60 5.41 -13.87
N ARG A 46 3.67 6.37 -14.79
CA ARG A 46 4.93 6.71 -15.46
C ARG A 46 5.98 7.12 -14.44
N ALA A 47 7.11 6.43 -14.47
CA ALA A 47 8.24 6.70 -13.59
C ALA A 47 8.92 8.04 -13.96
N LYS A 48 9.25 8.82 -12.93
CA LYS A 48 9.98 10.11 -13.08
C LYS A 48 11.39 10.07 -12.49
N ASN A 49 11.73 9.01 -11.76
CA ASN A 49 12.98 8.79 -11.06
C ASN A 49 13.21 7.30 -10.80
N LYS A 50 14.35 6.91 -10.23
CA LYS A 50 14.66 5.50 -9.96
C LYS A 50 13.70 4.85 -8.98
N LEU A 51 13.21 5.56 -7.95
CA LEU A 51 12.16 5.06 -7.06
C LEU A 51 10.88 4.73 -7.84
N GLY A 52 10.47 5.62 -8.77
CA GLY A 52 9.33 5.38 -9.64
C GLY A 52 9.51 4.14 -10.54
N ASN A 53 10.73 3.94 -11.08
CA ASN A 53 11.07 2.75 -11.86
C ASN A 53 11.02 1.48 -11.01
N TYR A 54 11.49 1.54 -9.77
CA TYR A 54 11.37 0.44 -8.80
C TYR A 54 9.90 0.08 -8.56
N MET A 55 9.06 1.07 -8.25
CA MET A 55 7.62 0.88 -8.01
C MET A 55 6.90 0.28 -9.22
N LEU A 56 7.23 0.73 -10.43
CA LEU A 56 6.65 0.21 -11.67
C LEU A 56 7.02 -1.26 -11.87
N ARG A 57 8.30 -1.63 -11.71
CA ARG A 57 8.74 -3.02 -11.81
C ARG A 57 8.10 -3.91 -10.77
N ALA A 58 7.98 -3.46 -9.52
CA ALA A 58 7.30 -4.20 -8.45
C ALA A 58 5.84 -4.51 -8.81
N ALA A 59 5.14 -3.57 -9.42
CA ALA A 59 3.76 -3.78 -9.86
C ALA A 59 3.66 -4.70 -11.08
N GLU A 60 4.48 -4.48 -12.11
CA GLU A 60 4.46 -5.27 -13.36
C GLU A 60 4.93 -6.72 -13.13
N GLY A 61 5.94 -6.94 -12.27
CA GLY A 61 6.41 -8.28 -11.90
C GLY A 61 5.30 -9.09 -11.23
N THR A 62 4.55 -8.46 -10.32
CA THR A 62 3.46 -9.14 -9.60
C THR A 62 2.34 -9.62 -10.54
N LEU A 63 2.06 -8.92 -11.64
CA LEU A 63 0.99 -9.33 -12.58
C LEU A 63 1.25 -10.70 -13.27
N ARG A 64 2.49 -11.20 -13.26
CA ARG A 64 2.87 -12.46 -13.93
C ARG A 64 2.75 -13.68 -13.04
N ASP A 65 2.81 -13.50 -11.73
CA ASP A 65 2.99 -14.58 -10.76
C ASP A 65 1.78 -14.72 -9.81
N VAL A 66 0.59 -14.37 -10.29
CA VAL A 66 -0.65 -14.43 -9.50
C VAL A 66 -1.73 -15.23 -10.20
N ASP A 67 -2.59 -15.89 -9.42
CA ASP A 67 -3.73 -16.66 -9.91
C ASP A 67 -4.88 -15.76 -10.35
N VAL A 68 -5.02 -14.58 -9.73
CA VAL A 68 -6.10 -13.60 -9.98
C VAL A 68 -5.57 -12.18 -9.88
N ILE A 69 -5.97 -11.32 -10.79
CA ILE A 69 -5.67 -9.88 -10.73
C ILE A 69 -6.91 -9.11 -10.29
N LEU A 70 -6.77 -8.28 -9.26
CA LEU A 70 -7.79 -7.32 -8.84
C LEU A 70 -7.43 -5.93 -9.35
N TRP A 71 -8.24 -5.40 -10.26
CA TRP A 71 -8.07 -4.01 -10.68
C TRP A 71 -9.07 -3.11 -9.97
N LEU A 72 -8.55 -2.24 -9.09
CA LEU A 72 -9.35 -1.30 -8.30
C LEU A 72 -9.52 0.02 -9.02
N VAL A 73 -10.78 0.42 -9.21
CA VAL A 73 -11.16 1.71 -9.83
C VAL A 73 -12.19 2.45 -8.96
N GLU A 74 -12.36 3.74 -9.20
CA GLU A 74 -13.44 4.53 -8.60
C GLU A 74 -14.70 4.47 -9.50
N PRO A 75 -15.92 4.75 -8.96
CA PRO A 75 -17.16 4.70 -9.73
C PRO A 75 -17.29 5.93 -10.64
N THR A 76 -16.53 5.96 -11.73
CA THR A 76 -16.52 7.02 -12.74
C THR A 76 -16.59 6.44 -14.14
N THR A 77 -17.24 7.15 -15.05
CA THR A 77 -17.26 6.80 -16.48
C THR A 77 -16.06 7.34 -17.24
N PHE A 78 -15.24 8.19 -16.60
CA PHE A 78 -14.05 8.76 -17.22
C PHE A 78 -12.87 7.78 -17.11
N ILE A 79 -12.40 7.31 -18.25
CA ILE A 79 -11.22 6.46 -18.38
C ILE A 79 -10.08 7.30 -18.95
N GLY A 80 -9.19 7.75 -18.07
CA GLY A 80 -8.07 8.63 -18.42
C GLY A 80 -6.88 7.89 -19.01
N ALA A 81 -5.79 8.63 -19.26
CA ALA A 81 -4.57 8.05 -19.84
C ALA A 81 -3.88 7.03 -18.89
N GLY A 82 -4.03 7.20 -17.57
CA GLY A 82 -3.53 6.27 -16.57
C GLY A 82 -4.24 4.92 -16.61
N GLU A 83 -5.58 4.94 -16.63
CA GLU A 83 -6.41 3.75 -16.74
C GLU A 83 -6.18 3.03 -18.06
N ARG A 84 -6.05 3.76 -19.17
CA ARG A 84 -5.75 3.17 -20.50
C ARG A 84 -4.41 2.45 -20.51
N TYR A 85 -3.38 3.01 -19.86
CA TYR A 85 -2.10 2.33 -19.72
C TYR A 85 -2.23 1.01 -18.92
N ILE A 86 -3.00 1.03 -17.82
CA ILE A 86 -3.26 -0.18 -17.02
C ILE A 86 -4.02 -1.21 -17.86
N ILE A 87 -5.06 -0.80 -18.61
CA ILE A 87 -5.82 -1.68 -19.51
C ILE A 87 -4.88 -2.39 -20.50
N GLU A 88 -3.92 -1.68 -21.08
CA GLU A 88 -2.94 -2.28 -22.00
C GLU A 88 -2.07 -3.34 -21.31
N GLN A 89 -1.66 -3.12 -20.03
CA GLN A 89 -0.91 -4.13 -19.28
C GLN A 89 -1.79 -5.33 -18.93
N LEU A 90 -3.04 -5.09 -18.51
CA LEU A 90 -4.00 -6.15 -18.18
C LEU A 90 -4.34 -7.01 -19.43
N LYS A 91 -4.51 -6.42 -20.60
CA LYS A 91 -4.72 -7.18 -21.86
C LYS A 91 -3.58 -8.15 -22.16
N LYS A 92 -2.34 -7.78 -21.80
CA LYS A 92 -1.18 -8.70 -21.97
C LYS A 92 -1.18 -9.83 -20.93
N ALA A 93 -1.61 -9.56 -19.71
CA ALA A 93 -1.66 -10.54 -18.63
C ALA A 93 -2.89 -11.46 -18.71
N GLN A 94 -4.02 -10.99 -19.24
CA GLN A 94 -5.32 -11.68 -19.27
C GLN A 94 -5.29 -12.99 -20.09
N SER A 95 -4.30 -13.18 -20.96
CA SER A 95 -4.16 -14.45 -21.70
C SER A 95 -3.96 -15.68 -20.80
N SER A 96 -3.53 -15.49 -19.56
CA SER A 96 -3.26 -16.54 -18.57
C SER A 96 -3.92 -16.34 -17.22
N THR A 97 -4.33 -15.11 -16.87
CA THR A 97 -4.76 -14.75 -15.51
C THR A 97 -6.09 -13.99 -15.54
N PRO A 98 -7.13 -14.47 -14.84
CA PRO A 98 -8.42 -13.79 -14.76
C PRO A 98 -8.29 -12.44 -14.07
N VAL A 99 -9.00 -11.43 -14.60
CA VAL A 99 -9.02 -10.07 -14.06
C VAL A 99 -10.40 -9.78 -13.48
N ILE A 100 -10.45 -9.45 -12.20
CA ILE A 100 -11.65 -8.99 -11.51
C ILE A 100 -11.60 -7.46 -11.41
N LEU A 101 -12.61 -6.79 -11.95
CA LEU A 101 -12.77 -5.35 -11.77
C LEU A 101 -13.45 -5.06 -10.41
N VAL A 102 -12.78 -4.31 -9.56
CA VAL A 102 -13.31 -3.88 -8.26
C VAL A 102 -13.63 -2.39 -8.31
N ILE A 103 -14.91 -2.05 -8.41
CA ILE A 103 -15.37 -0.66 -8.36
C ILE A 103 -15.51 -0.26 -6.89
N ASN A 104 -14.48 0.40 -6.36
CA ASN A 104 -14.40 0.78 -4.94
C ASN A 104 -14.97 2.18 -4.70
N LYS A 105 -15.22 2.52 -3.43
CA LYS A 105 -15.79 3.79 -2.97
C LYS A 105 -17.25 4.00 -3.40
N THR A 106 -18.01 2.95 -3.55
CA THR A 106 -19.44 3.04 -3.89
C THR A 106 -20.26 3.82 -2.87
N ASP A 107 -19.73 4.02 -1.67
CA ASP A 107 -20.32 4.86 -0.62
C ASP A 107 -20.23 6.39 -0.91
N THR A 108 -19.53 6.80 -1.96
CA THR A 108 -19.36 8.21 -2.35
C THR A 108 -20.30 8.65 -3.46
N VAL A 109 -21.04 7.73 -4.06
CA VAL A 109 -21.97 7.96 -5.17
C VAL A 109 -23.33 7.30 -4.90
N LYS A 110 -24.35 7.67 -5.67
CA LYS A 110 -25.65 6.99 -5.65
C LYS A 110 -25.56 5.63 -6.35
N LYS A 111 -26.41 4.68 -5.98
CA LYS A 111 -26.41 3.35 -6.59
C LYS A 111 -26.54 3.38 -8.11
N ASP A 112 -27.36 4.30 -8.64
CA ASP A 112 -27.61 4.43 -10.07
C ASP A 112 -26.38 4.92 -10.85
N GLU A 113 -25.43 5.58 -10.18
CA GLU A 113 -24.21 6.10 -10.79
C GLU A 113 -23.13 4.99 -10.95
N VAL A 114 -23.29 3.86 -10.26
CA VAL A 114 -22.37 2.71 -10.36
C VAL A 114 -22.54 1.97 -11.70
N TYR A 115 -23.77 1.83 -12.20
CA TYR A 115 -24.05 1.10 -13.45
C TYR A 115 -23.39 1.72 -14.68
N PRO A 116 -23.44 3.03 -14.92
CA PRO A 116 -22.70 3.67 -16.01
C PRO A 116 -21.19 3.44 -15.94
N ALA A 117 -20.60 3.38 -14.74
CA ALA A 117 -19.20 3.06 -14.57
C ALA A 117 -18.88 1.61 -14.99
N ILE A 118 -19.72 0.64 -14.58
CA ILE A 118 -19.61 -0.76 -15.02
C ILE A 118 -19.61 -0.84 -16.54
N ASP A 119 -20.58 -0.18 -17.20
CA ASP A 119 -20.73 -0.21 -18.65
C ASP A 119 -19.54 0.44 -19.38
N ALA A 120 -18.95 1.48 -18.80
CA ALA A 120 -17.77 2.11 -19.37
C ALA A 120 -16.56 1.16 -19.38
N TYR A 121 -16.30 0.49 -18.25
CA TYR A 121 -15.16 -0.43 -18.13
C TYR A 121 -15.36 -1.73 -18.91
N ARG A 122 -16.58 -2.29 -19.00
CA ARG A 122 -16.90 -3.48 -19.81
C ARG A 122 -16.55 -3.34 -21.28
N LYS A 123 -16.58 -2.14 -21.82
CA LYS A 123 -16.22 -1.86 -23.23
C LYS A 123 -14.71 -1.93 -23.48
N GLU A 124 -13.90 -1.81 -22.45
CA GLU A 124 -12.44 -1.74 -22.57
C GLU A 124 -11.76 -3.11 -22.40
N LEU A 125 -12.31 -3.96 -21.53
CA LEU A 125 -11.74 -5.27 -21.21
C LEU A 125 -12.86 -6.25 -20.81
N ASP A 126 -12.69 -7.53 -21.16
CA ASP A 126 -13.55 -8.61 -20.70
C ASP A 126 -13.11 -9.08 -19.31
N PHE A 127 -13.87 -8.72 -18.28
CA PHE A 127 -13.54 -9.06 -16.88
C PHE A 127 -14.18 -10.38 -16.48
N ALA A 128 -13.43 -11.22 -15.74
CA ALA A 128 -13.95 -12.44 -15.17
C ALA A 128 -15.13 -12.18 -14.21
N GLU A 129 -15.01 -11.12 -13.41
CA GLU A 129 -16.08 -10.64 -12.52
C GLU A 129 -15.99 -9.08 -12.41
N ILE A 130 -17.13 -8.45 -12.08
CA ILE A 130 -17.18 -7.02 -11.74
C ILE A 130 -17.88 -6.87 -10.40
N VAL A 131 -17.14 -6.40 -9.38
CA VAL A 131 -17.63 -6.34 -8.00
C VAL A 131 -17.58 -4.92 -7.47
N PRO A 132 -18.72 -4.23 -7.37
CA PRO A 132 -18.80 -2.94 -6.69
C PRO A 132 -18.66 -3.12 -5.17
N VAL A 133 -17.76 -2.36 -4.54
CA VAL A 133 -17.50 -2.46 -3.09
C VAL A 133 -17.34 -1.10 -2.43
N SER A 134 -17.44 -1.05 -1.11
CA SER A 134 -16.93 0.05 -0.32
C SER A 134 -15.94 -0.48 0.73
N ALA A 135 -14.67 -0.30 0.49
CA ALA A 135 -13.62 -0.67 1.45
C ALA A 135 -13.77 0.09 2.79
N ARG A 136 -14.39 1.27 2.78
CA ARG A 136 -14.62 2.11 3.97
C ARG A 136 -15.71 1.51 4.85
N THR A 137 -16.84 1.15 4.29
CA THR A 137 -18.00 0.64 5.03
C THR A 137 -18.00 -0.88 5.19
N GLY A 138 -17.26 -1.62 4.36
CA GLY A 138 -17.27 -3.06 4.25
C GLY A 138 -18.38 -3.59 3.32
N ALA A 139 -19.14 -2.69 2.66
CA ALA A 139 -20.22 -3.13 1.78
C ALA A 139 -19.66 -3.99 0.64
N ASN A 140 -20.25 -5.15 0.45
CA ASN A 140 -19.98 -6.13 -0.59
C ASN A 140 -18.55 -6.72 -0.59
N THR A 141 -17.81 -6.62 0.52
CA THR A 141 -16.47 -7.20 0.65
C THR A 141 -16.49 -8.72 0.73
N ASP A 142 -17.53 -9.32 1.32
CA ASP A 142 -17.68 -10.78 1.40
C ASP A 142 -17.94 -11.39 0.01
N GLU A 143 -18.71 -10.69 -0.84
CA GLU A 143 -18.89 -11.11 -2.23
C GLU A 143 -17.58 -11.06 -3.02
N LEU A 144 -16.74 -10.04 -2.78
CA LEU A 144 -15.43 -9.97 -3.39
C LEU A 144 -14.56 -11.17 -3.01
N ILE A 145 -14.55 -11.58 -1.73
CA ILE A 145 -13.83 -12.77 -1.27
C ILE A 145 -14.35 -14.03 -1.99
N ARG A 146 -15.68 -14.21 -2.06
CA ARG A 146 -16.27 -15.35 -2.77
C ARG A 146 -15.90 -15.37 -4.26
N CYS A 147 -15.91 -14.21 -4.92
CA CYS A 147 -15.50 -14.11 -6.32
C CYS A 147 -14.03 -14.48 -6.50
N ILE A 148 -13.12 -14.03 -5.62
CA ILE A 148 -11.70 -14.37 -5.71
C ILE A 148 -11.50 -15.88 -5.55
N LEU A 149 -12.10 -16.50 -4.53
CA LEU A 149 -11.94 -17.93 -4.22
C LEU A 149 -12.36 -18.85 -5.38
N LYS A 150 -13.29 -18.43 -6.25
CA LYS A 150 -13.68 -19.19 -7.45
C LYS A 150 -12.54 -19.44 -8.43
N TYR A 151 -11.54 -18.55 -8.44
CA TYR A 151 -10.44 -18.56 -9.41
C TYR A 151 -9.13 -19.03 -8.81
N LEU A 152 -9.07 -19.28 -7.50
CA LEU A 152 -7.87 -19.79 -6.84
C LEU A 152 -7.79 -21.33 -6.97
N PRO A 153 -6.59 -21.89 -7.10
CA PRO A 153 -6.38 -23.33 -7.10
C PRO A 153 -6.72 -23.96 -5.73
N TYR A 154 -7.15 -25.19 -5.75
CA TYR A 154 -7.29 -25.98 -4.52
C TYR A 154 -5.92 -26.43 -4.04
N GLY A 155 -5.66 -26.33 -2.73
CA GLY A 155 -4.43 -26.75 -2.09
C GLY A 155 -4.44 -26.53 -0.59
N ASP A 156 -3.34 -26.94 0.06
CA ASP A 156 -3.14 -26.67 1.48
C ASP A 156 -2.83 -25.19 1.71
N PRO A 157 -3.20 -24.61 2.87
CA PRO A 157 -2.83 -23.26 3.23
C PRO A 157 -1.30 -23.06 3.24
N PHE A 158 -0.83 -21.93 2.72
CA PHE A 158 0.60 -21.59 2.72
C PHE A 158 1.08 -21.05 4.07
N TYR A 159 0.17 -20.51 4.88
CA TYR A 159 0.46 -19.83 6.13
C TYR A 159 -0.47 -20.33 7.24
N ASP A 160 0.00 -20.22 8.48
CA ASP A 160 -0.82 -20.47 9.67
C ASP A 160 -2.01 -19.49 9.71
N GLU A 161 -3.13 -19.91 10.29
CA GLU A 161 -4.39 -19.13 10.31
C GLU A 161 -4.22 -17.74 10.94
N ASP A 162 -3.33 -17.58 11.91
CA ASP A 162 -3.06 -16.33 12.62
C ASP A 162 -2.12 -15.39 11.86
N THR A 163 -1.51 -15.87 10.77
CA THR A 163 -0.55 -15.07 10.00
C THR A 163 -1.31 -14.09 9.10
N VAL A 164 -1.09 -12.79 9.29
CA VAL A 164 -1.73 -11.72 8.48
C VAL A 164 -0.77 -11.06 7.50
N THR A 165 0.54 -11.18 7.70
CA THR A 165 1.58 -10.65 6.81
C THR A 165 2.92 -11.31 7.11
N ASP A 166 3.79 -11.38 6.11
CA ASP A 166 5.18 -11.82 6.25
C ASP A 166 6.17 -10.65 6.44
N GLN A 167 5.64 -9.41 6.47
CA GLN A 167 6.49 -8.22 6.57
C GLN A 167 7.17 -8.15 7.94
N PRO A 168 8.51 -7.88 7.99
CA PRO A 168 9.20 -7.67 9.24
C PRO A 168 8.60 -6.49 10.04
N GLU A 169 8.44 -6.63 11.35
CA GLU A 169 7.91 -5.58 12.24
C GLU A 169 8.61 -4.23 12.02
N ARG A 170 9.94 -4.25 11.82
CA ARG A 170 10.74 -3.05 11.53
C ARG A 170 10.24 -2.30 10.29
N GLN A 171 9.80 -3.00 9.26
CA GLN A 171 9.27 -2.40 8.04
C GLN A 171 7.88 -1.84 8.27
N LEU A 172 7.02 -2.56 8.99
CA LEU A 172 5.69 -2.07 9.38
C LEU A 172 5.80 -0.78 10.23
N VAL A 173 6.74 -0.74 11.19
CA VAL A 173 7.04 0.47 11.99
C VAL A 173 7.45 1.65 11.09
N ALA A 174 8.37 1.43 10.13
CA ALA A 174 8.79 2.47 9.20
C ALA A 174 7.60 3.01 8.38
N GLU A 175 6.74 2.12 7.89
CA GLU A 175 5.55 2.49 7.11
C GLU A 175 4.51 3.23 7.98
N LEU A 176 4.28 2.83 9.24
CA LEU A 176 3.39 3.55 10.15
C LEU A 176 3.88 4.99 10.40
N ILE A 177 5.19 5.19 10.61
CA ILE A 177 5.77 6.53 10.72
C ILE A 177 5.58 7.31 9.42
N ARG A 178 5.84 6.69 8.26
CA ARG A 178 5.65 7.31 6.96
C ARG A 178 4.18 7.69 6.70
N GLU A 179 3.23 6.86 7.09
CA GLU A 179 1.79 7.19 7.02
C GLU A 179 1.47 8.49 7.76
N LYS A 180 1.96 8.62 9.02
CA LYS A 180 1.68 9.83 9.81
C LYS A 180 2.34 11.07 9.21
N ALA A 181 3.53 10.93 8.65
CA ALA A 181 4.17 12.00 7.90
C ALA A 181 3.37 12.37 6.63
N LEU A 182 2.93 11.38 5.83
CA LEU A 182 2.08 11.60 4.65
C LEU A 182 0.79 12.36 5.00
N ARG A 183 0.15 12.02 6.14
CA ARG A 183 -1.10 12.65 6.58
C ARG A 183 -0.92 14.04 7.19
N SER A 184 0.26 14.33 7.73
CA SER A 184 0.54 15.58 8.45
C SER A 184 1.19 16.65 7.59
N LEU A 185 1.92 16.26 6.53
CA LEU A 185 2.66 17.15 5.66
C LEU A 185 1.84 17.50 4.42
N GLY A 186 2.04 18.72 3.90
CA GLY A 186 1.40 19.24 2.69
C GLY A 186 2.30 19.20 1.46
N ASP A 187 1.73 19.62 0.34
CA ASP A 187 2.37 19.86 -0.96
C ASP A 187 3.31 18.73 -1.42
N GLU A 188 4.50 19.04 -1.88
CA GLU A 188 5.48 18.11 -2.44
C GLU A 188 6.31 17.36 -1.38
N VAL A 189 6.32 17.83 -0.11
CA VAL A 189 7.17 17.28 0.95
C VAL A 189 6.94 15.79 1.18
N PRO A 190 5.67 15.29 1.25
CA PRO A 190 5.39 13.88 1.51
C PRO A 190 5.92 12.93 0.43
N HIS A 191 5.98 13.38 -0.81
CA HIS A 191 6.44 12.54 -1.94
C HIS A 191 7.95 12.27 -1.90
N GLY A 192 8.71 13.16 -1.27
CA GLY A 192 10.17 13.09 -1.14
C GLY A 192 10.68 12.52 0.17
N ILE A 193 9.85 11.85 0.98
CA ILE A 193 10.29 11.27 2.26
C ILE A 193 10.47 9.75 2.18
N ALA A 194 11.43 9.25 2.95
CA ALA A 194 11.55 7.84 3.34
C ALA A 194 11.70 7.76 4.87
N VAL A 195 11.51 6.59 5.44
CA VAL A 195 11.73 6.35 6.87
C VAL A 195 12.67 5.15 7.02
N ALA A 196 13.73 5.34 7.81
CA ALA A 196 14.64 4.29 8.18
C ALA A 196 14.52 4.06 9.70
N VAL A 197 14.24 2.83 10.10
CA VAL A 197 14.31 2.41 11.50
C VAL A 197 15.75 1.95 11.76
N GLU A 198 16.51 2.72 12.54
CA GLU A 198 17.93 2.46 12.78
C GLU A 198 18.11 1.44 13.90
N ARG A 199 17.27 1.52 14.94
CA ARG A 199 17.31 0.63 16.09
C ARG A 199 15.89 0.23 16.51
N MET A 200 15.75 -1.03 16.89
CA MET A 200 14.55 -1.58 17.51
C MET A 200 15.03 -2.62 18.54
N LYS A 201 14.88 -2.29 19.84
CA LYS A 201 15.44 -3.10 20.92
C LYS A 201 14.52 -3.14 22.13
N GLN A 202 14.24 -4.35 22.61
CA GLN A 202 13.48 -4.56 23.83
C GLN A 202 14.25 -4.09 25.07
N ARG A 203 13.60 -3.29 25.92
CA ARG A 203 14.11 -2.84 27.21
C ARG A 203 13.03 -3.04 28.29
N GLY A 204 13.10 -4.19 28.95
CA GLY A 204 12.03 -4.61 29.87
C GLY A 204 10.69 -4.74 29.15
N GLN A 205 9.68 -4.01 29.58
CA GLN A 205 8.34 -4.00 28.98
C GLN A 205 8.13 -2.88 27.92
N ILE A 206 9.21 -2.24 27.49
CA ILE A 206 9.16 -1.12 26.55
C ILE A 206 10.06 -1.45 25.36
N MET A 207 9.55 -1.24 24.15
CA MET A 207 10.33 -1.30 22.91
C MET A 207 10.95 0.08 22.64
N ASP A 208 12.28 0.18 22.69
CA ASP A 208 13.00 1.37 22.22
C ASP A 208 13.13 1.33 20.71
N ILE A 209 12.64 2.38 20.03
CA ILE A 209 12.68 2.52 18.58
C ILE A 209 13.31 3.85 18.21
N ASP A 210 14.38 3.78 17.43
CA ASP A 210 15.06 4.94 16.86
C ASP A 210 14.82 4.94 15.35
N ALA A 211 14.22 6.01 14.81
CA ALA A 211 13.92 6.13 13.39
C ALA A 211 14.23 7.53 12.85
N THR A 212 14.58 7.58 11.57
CA THR A 212 14.90 8.82 10.86
C THR A 212 13.96 9.01 9.69
N ILE A 213 13.32 10.17 9.62
CA ILE A 213 12.62 10.64 8.43
C ILE A 213 13.65 11.26 7.49
N ILE A 214 13.81 10.70 6.31
CA ILE A 214 14.70 11.18 5.26
C ILE A 214 13.93 12.12 4.35
N CYS A 215 14.52 13.24 3.97
CA CYS A 215 13.98 14.16 2.97
C CYS A 215 15.08 14.66 2.02
N GLU A 216 14.71 15.29 0.90
CA GLU A 216 15.70 15.67 -0.14
C GLU A 216 16.28 17.07 0.05
N LYS A 217 15.57 18.00 0.73
CA LYS A 217 15.94 19.41 0.83
C LYS A 217 15.91 19.90 2.28
N ASP A 218 16.77 20.88 2.59
CA ASP A 218 16.79 21.52 3.92
C ASP A 218 15.46 22.25 4.24
N SER A 219 14.83 22.86 3.22
CA SER A 219 13.49 23.43 3.37
C SER A 219 12.45 22.39 3.80
N HIS A 220 12.49 21.18 3.25
CA HIS A 220 11.62 20.08 3.64
C HIS A 220 11.89 19.64 5.09
N LYS A 221 13.18 19.58 5.48
CA LYS A 221 13.56 19.27 6.87
C LYS A 221 12.93 20.27 7.86
N GLY A 222 12.99 21.58 7.55
CA GLY A 222 12.35 22.60 8.37
C GLY A 222 10.83 22.40 8.53
N ILE A 223 10.14 22.06 7.43
CA ILE A 223 8.70 21.78 7.42
C ILE A 223 8.36 20.52 8.25
N ILE A 224 9.15 19.45 8.11
CA ILE A 224 8.94 18.18 8.84
C ILE A 224 9.17 18.37 10.35
N ILE A 225 10.14 19.17 10.74
CA ILE A 225 10.40 19.51 12.15
C ILE A 225 9.29 20.43 12.68
N GLY A 226 8.95 21.48 11.92
CA GLY A 226 7.99 22.49 12.30
C GLY A 226 8.51 23.45 13.37
N LYS A 227 7.75 24.50 13.68
CA LYS A 227 8.13 25.51 14.67
C LYS A 227 8.31 24.85 16.05
N GLY A 228 9.52 24.98 16.62
CA GLY A 228 9.85 24.36 17.90
C GLY A 228 9.71 22.83 17.97
N GLY A 229 9.76 22.13 16.81
CA GLY A 229 9.62 20.67 16.75
C GLY A 229 8.17 20.16 16.78
N ALA A 230 7.17 21.05 16.70
CA ALA A 230 5.75 20.69 16.88
C ALA A 230 5.24 19.68 15.86
N MET A 231 5.63 19.80 14.57
CA MET A 231 5.19 18.88 13.54
C MET A 231 5.78 17.49 13.74
N LEU A 232 7.10 17.41 14.00
CA LEU A 232 7.77 16.13 14.25
C LEU A 232 7.20 15.44 15.51
N LYS A 233 6.90 16.19 16.57
CA LYS A 233 6.23 15.68 17.77
C LYS A 233 4.84 15.12 17.45
N THR A 234 4.06 15.79 16.59
CA THR A 234 2.73 15.34 16.16
C THR A 234 2.83 14.03 15.38
N ILE A 235 3.76 13.95 14.43
CA ILE A 235 4.02 12.73 13.65
C ILE A 235 4.41 11.59 14.60
N GLY A 236 5.37 11.82 15.48
CA GLY A 236 5.87 10.83 16.42
C GLY A 236 4.80 10.33 17.40
N SER A 237 4.00 11.21 17.99
CA SER A 237 2.94 10.81 18.92
C SER A 237 1.88 9.95 18.25
N ARG A 238 1.44 10.33 17.03
CA ARG A 238 0.46 9.54 16.27
C ARG A 238 1.04 8.21 15.81
N ALA A 239 2.30 8.19 15.38
CA ALA A 239 2.97 6.95 14.96
C ALA A 239 3.12 6.00 16.15
N ARG A 240 3.54 6.50 17.31
CA ARG A 240 3.69 5.71 18.52
C ARG A 240 2.40 4.99 18.91
N THR A 241 1.26 5.65 18.86
CA THR A 241 -0.05 5.03 19.17
C THR A 241 -0.32 3.82 18.28
N ASP A 242 -0.17 3.96 16.97
CA ASP A 242 -0.41 2.84 16.02
C ASP A 242 0.65 1.72 16.18
N ILE A 243 1.90 2.09 16.50
CA ILE A 243 2.97 1.11 16.73
C ILE A 243 2.73 0.32 18.02
N GLU A 244 2.31 0.98 19.10
CA GLU A 244 1.94 0.34 20.37
C GLU A 244 0.76 -0.63 20.17
N GLU A 245 -0.23 -0.25 19.38
CA GLU A 245 -1.36 -1.12 19.01
C GLU A 245 -0.89 -2.34 18.22
N MET A 246 -0.01 -2.13 17.22
CA MET A 246 0.52 -3.21 16.39
C MET A 246 1.41 -4.20 17.17
N LEU A 247 2.27 -3.70 18.06
CA LEU A 247 3.21 -4.51 18.84
C LEU A 247 2.62 -5.08 20.13
N GLY A 248 1.43 -4.62 20.54
CA GLY A 248 0.79 -5.03 21.79
C GLY A 248 1.57 -4.61 23.06
N GLN A 249 2.47 -3.62 22.95
CA GLN A 249 3.33 -3.19 24.06
C GLN A 249 3.67 -1.69 23.99
N ARG A 250 4.18 -1.14 25.11
CA ARG A 250 4.62 0.25 25.16
C ARG A 250 5.85 0.49 24.29
N VAL A 251 5.91 1.68 23.67
CA VAL A 251 6.99 2.08 22.77
C VAL A 251 7.58 3.44 23.20
N ASN A 252 8.90 3.49 23.26
CA ASN A 252 9.67 4.72 23.34
C ASN A 252 10.20 5.04 21.93
N LEU A 253 9.47 5.89 21.20
CA LEU A 253 9.82 6.27 19.83
C LEU A 253 10.62 7.57 19.80
N GLN A 254 11.82 7.51 19.26
CA GLN A 254 12.64 8.69 18.97
C GLN A 254 12.73 8.90 17.46
N LEU A 255 12.48 10.14 17.02
CA LEU A 255 12.48 10.52 15.62
C LEU A 255 13.48 11.63 15.33
N TRP A 256 14.23 11.43 14.25
CA TRP A 256 15.12 12.43 13.66
C TRP A 256 14.72 12.77 12.24
N VAL A 257 15.27 13.87 11.72
CA VAL A 257 15.10 14.26 10.32
C VAL A 257 16.48 14.50 9.70
N LYS A 258 16.79 13.78 8.62
CA LYS A 258 18.05 13.91 7.87
C LYS A 258 17.76 14.28 6.41
N VAL A 259 18.61 15.15 5.85
CA VAL A 259 18.58 15.46 4.43
C VAL A 259 19.51 14.50 3.69
N LYS A 260 19.00 13.87 2.65
CA LYS A 260 19.74 13.08 1.67
C LYS A 260 19.32 13.54 0.28
N LYS A 261 20.12 14.40 -0.33
CA LYS A 261 19.84 14.94 -1.66
C LYS A 261 19.70 13.81 -2.68
N ASP A 262 18.73 13.94 -3.55
CA ASP A 262 18.47 13.05 -4.68
C ASP A 262 18.41 11.55 -4.31
N TRP A 263 17.97 11.23 -3.08
CA TRP A 263 17.91 9.84 -2.61
C TRP A 263 17.03 8.95 -3.49
N ARG A 264 16.00 9.52 -4.13
CA ARG A 264 15.12 8.80 -5.04
C ARG A 264 15.78 8.36 -6.34
N ASP A 265 16.93 8.93 -6.66
CA ASP A 265 17.75 8.63 -7.84
C ASP A 265 19.07 7.89 -7.52
N SER A 266 19.25 7.47 -6.25
CA SER A 266 20.43 6.74 -5.78
C SER A 266 20.10 5.30 -5.47
N ASP A 267 20.62 4.33 -6.24
CA ASP A 267 20.40 2.89 -6.02
C ASP A 267 20.89 2.44 -4.63
N PHE A 268 22.01 3.00 -4.18
CA PHE A 268 22.56 2.73 -2.85
C PHE A 268 21.59 3.19 -1.74
N LEU A 269 21.05 4.40 -1.84
CA LEU A 269 20.12 4.92 -0.82
C LEU A 269 18.76 4.22 -0.90
N LEU A 270 18.27 3.91 -2.11
CA LEU A 270 17.05 3.14 -2.30
C LEU A 270 17.14 1.81 -1.56
N LYS A 271 18.21 1.03 -1.78
CA LYS A 271 18.44 -0.23 -1.09
C LYS A 271 18.49 -0.07 0.43
N ASN A 272 19.18 0.97 0.93
CA ASN A 272 19.28 1.23 2.37
C ASN A 272 17.93 1.63 3.02
N PHE A 273 16.99 2.14 2.24
CA PHE A 273 15.65 2.52 2.71
C PHE A 273 14.59 1.44 2.44
N GLY A 274 15.01 0.21 2.08
CA GLY A 274 14.11 -0.92 1.89
C GLY A 274 13.48 -1.01 0.49
N TYR A 275 14.04 -0.32 -0.51
CA TYR A 275 13.62 -0.40 -1.92
C TYR A 275 14.68 -1.17 -2.72
N ASN A 276 14.75 -2.49 -2.51
CA ASN A 276 15.76 -3.32 -3.15
C ASN A 276 15.26 -3.80 -4.53
N PRO A 277 15.98 -3.53 -5.65
CA PRO A 277 15.59 -4.00 -6.98
C PRO A 277 15.40 -5.52 -7.10
N LYS A 278 16.10 -6.32 -6.28
CA LYS A 278 15.93 -7.78 -6.26
C LYS A 278 14.56 -8.24 -5.75
N ASP A 279 13.85 -7.40 -5.00
CA ASP A 279 12.52 -7.71 -4.49
C ASP A 279 11.43 -7.50 -5.57
N THR A 280 11.84 -7.11 -6.78
CA THR A 280 10.97 -6.85 -7.94
C THR A 280 11.25 -7.78 -9.13
N GLU A 281 12.23 -8.68 -9.00
CA GLU A 281 12.54 -9.78 -9.94
C GLU A 281 11.73 -11.04 -9.54
#